data_1ea687b16f79f1f300ffab9962d1e2cf
#
_entry.id   1ea687b16f79f1f300ffab9962d1e2cf
#
_cell.length_a   1.000
_cell.length_b   1.000
_cell.length_c   1.000
_cell.angle_alpha   90.00
_cell.angle_beta   90.00
_cell.angle_gamma   90.00
#
_symmetry.space_group_name_H-M   'P 1'
#
loop_
_entity.id
_entity.type
_entity.pdbx_description
1 polymer ?
#
loop_
_entity_poly.entity_id
_entity_poly.type
_entity_poly.pdbx_seq_one_letter_code
_entity_poly.pdbx_strand_id
1 'polypeptide(L)'
;MRNSIFLLLFLPLALFSQVEDSMNYKVQTSQFFEVGYTSQPLYAHADDKLLIVTKAGDSVFLRLFDEKELDLISQHSYAPFPKGIGFKGILSIQQIQLRYFLFYFFEDPQRDIQDLFIQEIDPRSGVFIGESRKIFALKHSNTFNKVSISVDKNRSRFLVHYKRMIKYENDPTYYHEYNLIVFDAVGNIINGYIYVPKFGIKNTEAHCITLDSQGSIHLVINKKNKDRNQAAFFEHVIIPLNGDQPIVLSQEGPAPFSDTEVLFEQENGKLLLAGMYSEKDKKGRNGFYCIEFNSDNTIARKTLLDIPLDCINSYSEFKDRNKNTKREASGENLVVESLVLRELIPTADSAYLFIAEVYEEPKSDVPAYKYKDLYVAKMQADRSLAWITKIPKHQSEAASFGYRYIAQGDDHLFVFNDHEANLSLEDGSYAHPIKDHHEGVLMGYSLNNKNGSSSAAILLDFEDYHDYKLGEIKASTIFPVAGDGFYFLNTGDGGFVVFGVKGD
;
A
#
# COMPACT_ATOMS: atom_id res chain seq x y z
N MET A 1 -20.60 -49.20 52.57
CA MET A 1 -19.70 -48.05 52.40
C MET A 1 -19.71 -47.73 50.90
N ARG A 2 -20.42 -46.68 50.51
CA ARG A 2 -20.52 -46.20 49.11
C ARG A 2 -19.67 -44.94 49.01
N ASN A 3 -18.58 -45.04 48.28
CA ASN A 3 -17.74 -43.87 47.95
C ASN A 3 -18.33 -43.18 46.71
N SER A 4 -18.91 -42.00 46.89
CA SER A 4 -19.30 -41.11 45.85
C SER A 4 -18.08 -40.28 45.43
N ILE A 5 -17.63 -40.48 44.21
CA ILE A 5 -16.60 -39.65 43.57
C ILE A 5 -17.29 -38.46 42.96
N PHE A 6 -17.04 -37.26 43.52
CA PHE A 6 -17.43 -35.99 42.91
C PHE A 6 -16.45 -35.64 41.80
N LEU A 7 -16.89 -35.73 40.56
CA LEU A 7 -16.14 -35.23 39.40
C LEU A 7 -16.39 -33.73 39.29
N LEU A 8 -15.43 -32.92 39.73
CA LEU A 8 -15.43 -31.48 39.48
C LEU A 8 -15.02 -31.24 38.03
N LEU A 9 -16.02 -30.91 37.20
CA LEU A 9 -15.81 -30.37 35.88
C LEU A 9 -15.27 -28.93 36.00
N PHE A 10 -13.99 -28.74 35.76
CA PHE A 10 -13.42 -27.42 35.51
C PHE A 10 -13.79 -27.03 34.08
N LEU A 11 -14.82 -26.22 33.90
CA LEU A 11 -15.04 -25.42 32.73
C LEU A 11 -13.99 -24.30 32.75
N PRO A 12 -13.19 -24.10 31.71
CA PRO A 12 -12.42 -22.88 31.57
C PRO A 12 -13.44 -21.77 31.27
N LEU A 13 -13.76 -20.97 32.26
CA LEU A 13 -14.31 -19.64 32.05
C LEU A 13 -13.22 -18.84 31.31
N ALA A 14 -13.32 -18.79 29.99
CA ALA A 14 -12.68 -17.76 29.21
C ALA A 14 -13.33 -16.44 29.61
N LEU A 15 -12.77 -15.80 30.61
CA LEU A 15 -12.97 -14.39 30.88
C LEU A 15 -12.40 -13.62 29.68
N PHE A 16 -13.23 -13.34 28.69
CA PHE A 16 -12.98 -12.21 27.80
C PHE A 16 -13.14 -10.96 28.66
N SER A 17 -12.06 -10.53 29.27
CA SER A 17 -11.94 -9.18 29.75
C SER A 17 -11.85 -8.31 28.48
N GLN A 18 -12.95 -7.74 28.05
CA GLN A 18 -12.91 -6.52 27.29
C GLN A 18 -12.24 -5.48 28.20
N VAL A 19 -10.96 -5.29 28.01
CA VAL A 19 -10.29 -4.09 28.50
C VAL A 19 -10.78 -3.01 27.52
N GLU A 20 -11.77 -2.25 27.96
CA GLU A 20 -12.03 -0.91 27.42
C GLU A 20 -10.83 -0.02 27.79
N ASP A 21 -9.71 -0.20 27.14
CA ASP A 21 -8.75 0.86 26.96
C ASP A 21 -9.34 1.71 25.84
N SER A 22 -10.17 2.68 26.21
CA SER A 22 -10.60 3.74 25.32
C SER A 22 -9.34 4.45 24.85
N MET A 23 -8.96 4.25 23.58
CA MET A 23 -7.92 5.04 22.95
C MET A 23 -8.40 6.49 22.97
N ASN A 24 -7.78 7.31 23.82
CA ASN A 24 -8.10 8.74 23.88
C ASN A 24 -7.28 9.45 22.81
N TYR A 25 -7.97 9.99 21.83
CA TYR A 25 -7.36 10.81 20.79
C TYR A 25 -7.87 12.24 20.89
N LYS A 26 -6.94 13.19 20.71
CA LYS A 26 -7.29 14.61 20.52
C LYS A 26 -7.29 14.92 19.05
N VAL A 27 -8.38 15.48 18.57
CA VAL A 27 -8.51 15.95 17.19
C VAL A 27 -8.32 17.47 17.16
N GLN A 28 -7.44 17.91 16.29
CA GLN A 28 -7.17 19.32 16.01
C GLN A 28 -7.43 19.59 14.53
N THR A 29 -7.94 20.75 14.19
CA THR A 29 -8.29 21.11 12.82
C THR A 29 -7.62 22.43 12.42
N SER A 30 -7.18 22.50 11.15
CA SER A 30 -6.82 23.77 10.54
C SER A 30 -8.08 24.55 10.11
N GLN A 31 -7.89 25.78 9.67
CA GLN A 31 -8.92 26.50 8.92
C GLN A 31 -9.20 25.82 7.57
N PHE A 32 -10.37 26.10 6.98
CA PHE A 32 -10.70 25.65 5.63
C PHE A 32 -9.91 26.46 4.59
N PHE A 33 -9.33 25.78 3.61
CA PHE A 33 -8.60 26.37 2.50
C PHE A 33 -9.36 26.17 1.21
N GLU A 34 -9.90 27.24 0.64
CA GLU A 34 -10.46 27.20 -0.71
C GLU A 34 -9.36 26.90 -1.72
N VAL A 35 -9.55 25.89 -2.50
CA VAL A 35 -8.67 25.50 -3.61
C VAL A 35 -9.56 25.02 -4.71
N GLY A 36 -9.49 25.61 -5.88
CA GLY A 36 -10.18 25.06 -7.04
C GLY A 36 -9.89 23.55 -7.21
N TYR A 37 -10.60 22.88 -8.07
CA TYR A 37 -10.51 21.41 -8.27
C TYR A 37 -9.08 20.91 -8.19
N THR A 38 -8.77 20.12 -7.16
CA THR A 38 -7.41 19.69 -6.85
C THR A 38 -7.21 18.23 -7.21
N SER A 39 -6.05 17.93 -7.78
CA SER A 39 -5.51 16.56 -7.75
C SER A 39 -5.28 16.15 -6.29
N GLN A 40 -5.16 14.84 -6.05
CA GLN A 40 -4.80 14.31 -4.74
C GLN A 40 -3.62 15.10 -4.13
N PRO A 41 -3.77 15.66 -2.91
CA PRO A 41 -2.71 16.39 -2.27
C PRO A 41 -1.55 15.47 -1.92
N LEU A 42 -0.32 15.99 -2.00
CA LEU A 42 0.89 15.34 -1.54
C LEU A 42 1.43 16.08 -0.32
N TYR A 43 2.21 15.39 0.50
CA TYR A 43 2.78 15.96 1.71
C TYR A 43 4.27 15.64 1.85
N ALA A 44 4.97 16.51 2.58
CA ALA A 44 6.31 16.29 3.08
C ALA A 44 6.37 16.80 4.52
N HIS A 45 7.20 16.15 5.32
CA HIS A 45 7.36 16.48 6.73
C HIS A 45 8.84 16.77 7.02
N ALA A 46 9.13 17.86 7.70
CA ALA A 46 10.48 18.21 8.11
C ALA A 46 10.46 18.99 9.42
N ASP A 47 11.22 18.52 10.38
CA ASP A 47 11.28 19.05 11.76
C ASP A 47 9.86 19.06 12.39
N ASP A 48 9.35 20.25 12.73
CA ASP A 48 8.02 20.49 13.30
C ASP A 48 7.05 21.12 12.30
N LYS A 49 7.24 20.85 11.00
CA LYS A 49 6.48 21.47 9.91
C LYS A 49 5.93 20.45 8.94
N LEU A 50 4.70 20.71 8.54
CA LEU A 50 3.98 19.93 7.54
C LEU A 50 3.82 20.74 6.25
N LEU A 51 4.40 20.28 5.16
CA LEU A 51 4.24 20.85 3.84
C LEU A 51 3.17 20.08 3.07
N ILE A 52 2.14 20.78 2.62
CA ILE A 52 1.10 20.24 1.74
C ILE A 52 1.26 20.85 0.36
N VAL A 53 1.31 19.96 -0.63
CA VAL A 53 1.42 20.32 -2.05
C VAL A 53 0.14 19.94 -2.76
N THR A 54 -0.49 20.95 -3.38
CA THR A 54 -1.71 20.76 -4.15
C THR A 54 -1.57 21.37 -5.54
N LYS A 55 -2.38 20.88 -6.47
CA LYS A 55 -2.51 21.46 -7.81
C LYS A 55 -3.88 22.11 -7.94
N ALA A 56 -3.93 23.34 -8.44
CA ALA A 56 -5.18 23.97 -8.87
C ALA A 56 -4.94 24.68 -10.20
N GLY A 57 -5.70 24.29 -11.22
CA GLY A 57 -5.46 24.74 -12.60
C GLY A 57 -4.04 24.40 -13.06
N ASP A 58 -3.33 25.41 -13.56
CA ASP A 58 -1.93 25.31 -14.01
C ASP A 58 -0.93 25.72 -12.91
N SER A 59 -1.34 25.80 -11.66
CA SER A 59 -0.49 26.23 -10.54
C SER A 59 -0.30 25.09 -9.54
N VAL A 60 0.88 25.09 -8.93
CA VAL A 60 1.22 24.27 -7.75
C VAL A 60 1.23 25.18 -6.54
N PHE A 61 0.52 24.78 -5.51
CA PHE A 61 0.49 25.48 -4.22
C PHE A 61 1.29 24.69 -3.21
N LEU A 62 2.23 25.39 -2.57
CA LEU A 62 3.00 24.89 -1.43
C LEU A 62 2.47 25.59 -0.18
N ARG A 63 1.86 24.83 0.73
CA ARG A 63 1.33 25.34 2.01
C ARG A 63 2.09 24.71 3.15
N LEU A 64 2.70 25.55 3.96
CA LEU A 64 3.47 25.14 5.11
C LEU A 64 2.66 25.41 6.38
N PHE A 65 2.52 24.39 7.20
CA PHE A 65 1.80 24.43 8.47
C PHE A 65 2.76 24.21 9.64
N ASP A 66 2.47 24.82 10.77
CA ASP A 66 2.98 24.38 12.06
C ASP A 66 2.38 23.01 12.38
N GLU A 67 3.21 22.06 12.79
CA GLU A 67 2.75 20.69 13.05
C GLU A 67 1.91 20.59 14.32
N LYS A 68 2.15 21.44 15.31
CA LYS A 68 1.46 21.35 16.61
C LYS A 68 0.09 22.00 16.57
N GLU A 69 0.03 23.20 16.01
CA GLU A 69 -1.18 24.03 16.03
C GLU A 69 -1.99 23.94 14.74
N LEU A 70 -1.43 23.37 13.68
CA LEU A 70 -1.98 23.33 12.32
C LEU A 70 -2.28 24.72 11.72
N ASP A 71 -1.60 25.73 12.24
CA ASP A 71 -1.67 27.09 11.70
C ASP A 71 -0.86 27.21 10.41
N LEU A 72 -1.42 27.88 9.42
CA LEU A 72 -0.73 28.16 8.18
C LEU A 72 0.41 29.16 8.40
N ILE A 73 1.66 28.70 8.24
CA ILE A 73 2.86 29.54 8.34
C ILE A 73 3.05 30.36 7.06
N SER A 74 2.96 29.69 5.91
CA SER A 74 3.15 30.32 4.60
C SER A 74 2.40 29.59 3.48
N GLN A 75 2.05 30.34 2.44
CA GLN A 75 1.51 29.80 1.20
C GLN A 75 2.21 30.43 0.02
N HIS A 76 2.70 29.60 -0.88
CA HIS A 76 3.30 30.01 -2.14
C HIS A 76 2.56 29.36 -3.32
N SER A 77 2.35 30.13 -4.37
CA SER A 77 1.79 29.67 -5.62
C SER A 77 2.83 29.79 -6.72
N TYR A 78 3.05 28.71 -7.42
CA TYR A 78 3.99 28.67 -8.52
C TYR A 78 3.27 28.25 -9.80
N ALA A 79 3.50 29.02 -10.86
CA ALA A 79 3.26 28.55 -12.22
C ALA A 79 4.55 27.93 -12.73
N PRO A 80 4.78 26.63 -12.54
CA PRO A 80 6.12 26.04 -12.63
C PRO A 80 6.71 25.96 -14.04
N PHE A 81 6.22 26.69 -15.09
CA PHE A 81 6.37 26.14 -16.44
C PHE A 81 6.76 27.11 -17.53
N PRO A 82 7.52 26.60 -18.54
CA PRO A 82 7.69 27.34 -19.77
C PRO A 82 6.32 27.59 -20.46
N LYS A 83 6.11 28.79 -20.97
CA LYS A 83 4.88 29.16 -21.68
C LYS A 83 4.60 28.23 -22.85
N GLY A 84 3.39 27.71 -22.95
CA GLY A 84 2.92 26.93 -24.09
C GLY A 84 2.89 25.40 -23.91
N ILE A 85 3.27 24.89 -22.77
CA ILE A 85 3.20 23.47 -22.43
C ILE A 85 2.13 23.25 -21.36
N GLY A 86 1.25 22.24 -21.56
CA GLY A 86 0.16 21.94 -20.62
C GLY A 86 0.62 21.14 -19.41
N PHE A 87 0.32 21.62 -18.23
CA PHE A 87 0.57 20.89 -16.98
C PHE A 87 -0.45 19.78 -16.76
N LYS A 88 -0.02 18.54 -16.68
CA LYS A 88 -0.92 17.40 -16.47
C LYS A 88 -1.16 17.08 -15.01
N GLY A 89 -0.13 17.07 -14.20
CA GLY A 89 -0.29 16.75 -12.78
C GLY A 89 1.01 16.47 -12.07
N ILE A 90 0.87 16.37 -10.75
CA ILE A 90 1.92 15.99 -9.85
C ILE A 90 1.92 14.46 -9.74
N LEU A 91 3.09 13.84 -9.84
CA LEU A 91 3.26 12.40 -9.72
C LEU A 91 3.52 11.99 -8.26
N SER A 92 4.53 12.58 -7.63
CA SER A 92 4.89 12.26 -6.26
C SER A 92 5.82 13.31 -5.66
N ILE A 93 5.94 13.29 -4.32
CA ILE A 93 7.06 13.89 -3.58
C ILE A 93 7.92 12.73 -3.08
N GLN A 94 9.23 12.83 -3.27
CA GLN A 94 10.18 11.85 -2.78
C GLN A 94 11.29 12.51 -1.98
N GLN A 95 11.63 11.91 -0.86
CA GLN A 95 12.82 12.29 -0.12
C GLN A 95 14.00 11.48 -0.65
N ILE A 96 15.00 12.18 -1.18
CA ILE A 96 16.24 11.60 -1.69
C ILE A 96 17.37 12.24 -0.92
N GLN A 97 18.13 11.44 -0.15
CA GLN A 97 19.03 11.94 0.89
C GLN A 97 18.25 12.82 1.91
N LEU A 98 18.69 14.03 2.16
CA LEU A 98 18.03 15.00 3.03
C LEU A 98 17.21 16.04 2.25
N ARG A 99 16.98 15.83 0.97
CA ARG A 99 16.31 16.75 0.06
C ARG A 99 14.96 16.22 -0.35
N TYR A 100 13.99 17.07 -0.59
CA TYR A 100 12.67 16.71 -1.09
C TYR A 100 12.53 17.15 -2.54
N PHE A 101 11.99 16.26 -3.35
CA PHE A 101 11.78 16.50 -4.77
C PHE A 101 10.34 16.26 -5.16
N LEU A 102 9.76 17.24 -5.86
CA LEU A 102 8.48 17.13 -6.54
C LEU A 102 8.72 16.60 -7.95
N PHE A 103 8.01 15.53 -8.30
CA PHE A 103 7.96 14.95 -9.64
C PHE A 103 6.63 15.27 -10.28
N TYR A 104 6.66 15.75 -11.52
CA TYR A 104 5.47 16.18 -12.22
C TYR A 104 5.60 16.10 -13.73
N PHE A 105 4.47 16.08 -14.43
CA PHE A 105 4.41 15.92 -15.88
C PHE A 105 3.87 17.14 -16.59
N PHE A 106 4.48 17.36 -17.76
CA PHE A 106 3.98 18.23 -18.78
C PHE A 106 3.61 17.47 -20.03
N GLU A 107 2.58 17.93 -20.72
CA GLU A 107 2.24 17.47 -22.05
C GLU A 107 2.54 18.55 -23.07
N ASP A 108 3.29 18.18 -24.09
CA ASP A 108 3.42 18.94 -25.31
C ASP A 108 2.48 18.31 -26.38
N PRO A 109 1.26 18.85 -26.54
CA PRO A 109 0.29 18.27 -27.47
C PRO A 109 0.71 18.38 -28.92
N GLN A 110 1.65 19.29 -29.26
CA GLN A 110 2.15 19.43 -30.64
C GLN A 110 3.15 18.33 -30.98
N ARG A 111 3.88 17.84 -30.00
CA ARG A 111 4.91 16.80 -30.19
C ARG A 111 4.44 15.42 -29.78
N ASP A 112 3.25 15.30 -29.23
CA ASP A 112 2.76 14.05 -28.63
C ASP A 112 3.74 13.47 -27.60
N ILE A 113 4.26 14.34 -26.70
CA ILE A 113 5.27 14.02 -25.71
C ILE A 113 4.79 14.45 -24.32
N GLN A 114 5.03 13.60 -23.33
CA GLN A 114 4.95 13.94 -21.92
C GLN A 114 6.38 14.06 -21.35
N ASP A 115 6.67 15.20 -20.80
CA ASP A 115 7.95 15.48 -20.17
C ASP A 115 7.85 15.32 -18.65
N LEU A 116 8.72 14.50 -18.07
CA LEU A 116 8.86 14.36 -16.62
C LEU A 116 9.87 15.39 -16.10
N PHE A 117 9.43 16.17 -15.15
CA PHE A 117 10.24 17.19 -14.48
C PHE A 117 10.47 16.82 -13.01
N ILE A 118 11.58 17.32 -12.49
CA ILE A 118 11.95 17.29 -11.07
C ILE A 118 12.21 18.71 -10.59
N GLN A 119 11.69 19.03 -9.41
CA GLN A 119 11.91 20.31 -8.74
C GLN A 119 12.21 20.06 -7.27
N GLU A 120 13.30 20.63 -6.76
CA GLU A 120 13.60 20.56 -5.35
C GLU A 120 12.70 21.48 -4.55
N ILE A 121 12.29 21.03 -3.36
CA ILE A 121 11.49 21.77 -2.40
C ILE A 121 12.26 21.84 -1.07
N ASP A 122 12.28 23.01 -0.46
CA ASP A 122 12.62 23.15 0.95
C ASP A 122 11.37 22.95 1.81
N PRO A 123 11.23 21.82 2.52
CA PRO A 123 10.04 21.56 3.32
C PRO A 123 9.97 22.41 4.59
N ARG A 124 11.04 23.14 4.96
CA ARG A 124 11.07 24.02 6.13
C ARG A 124 10.51 25.42 5.83
N SER A 125 10.70 25.90 4.62
CA SER A 125 10.23 27.19 4.16
C SER A 125 9.04 27.13 3.22
N GLY A 126 8.74 25.95 2.67
CA GLY A 126 7.66 25.76 1.71
C GLY A 126 7.90 26.43 0.36
N VAL A 127 9.17 26.53 -0.08
CA VAL A 127 9.53 27.14 -1.36
C VAL A 127 10.30 26.19 -2.25
N PHE A 128 10.25 26.42 -3.57
CA PHE A 128 11.12 25.71 -4.51
C PHE A 128 12.55 26.22 -4.43
N ILE A 129 13.51 25.29 -4.53
CA ILE A 129 14.95 25.55 -4.61
C ILE A 129 15.41 25.40 -6.04
N GLY A 130 16.06 26.44 -6.58
CA GLY A 130 16.59 26.42 -7.94
C GLY A 130 15.51 26.34 -9.03
N GLU A 131 15.92 25.94 -10.22
CA GLU A 131 15.03 25.80 -11.37
C GLU A 131 14.53 24.35 -11.52
N SER A 132 13.34 24.21 -12.10
CA SER A 132 12.82 22.93 -12.50
C SER A 132 13.66 22.33 -13.61
N ARG A 133 13.84 21.02 -13.58
CA ARG A 133 14.66 20.31 -14.56
C ARG A 133 13.88 19.17 -15.19
N LYS A 134 13.88 19.15 -16.54
CA LYS A 134 13.40 18.00 -17.30
C LYS A 134 14.41 16.87 -17.18
N ILE A 135 13.94 15.70 -16.74
CA ILE A 135 14.78 14.52 -16.56
C ILE A 135 14.48 13.45 -17.60
N PHE A 136 13.29 13.45 -18.18
CA PHE A 136 12.87 12.40 -19.09
C PHE A 136 11.74 12.85 -20.01
N ALA A 137 11.62 12.25 -21.20
CA ALA A 137 10.54 12.48 -22.15
C ALA A 137 9.90 11.16 -22.58
N LEU A 138 8.58 11.09 -22.52
CA LEU A 138 7.76 9.95 -22.95
C LEU A 138 6.99 10.34 -24.21
N LYS A 139 6.95 9.47 -25.22
CA LYS A 139 5.92 9.60 -26.27
C LYS A 139 4.53 9.42 -25.65
N HIS A 140 3.64 10.33 -26.02
CA HIS A 140 2.26 10.28 -25.56
C HIS A 140 1.59 9.01 -26.11
N SER A 141 1.41 8.03 -25.30
CA SER A 141 0.58 6.86 -25.60
C SER A 141 0.05 6.29 -24.29
N ASN A 142 -0.86 7.01 -23.62
CA ASN A 142 -1.55 6.55 -22.42
C ASN A 142 -0.64 6.09 -21.24
N THR A 143 0.60 6.58 -21.18
CA THR A 143 1.60 6.09 -20.22
C THR A 143 1.64 6.88 -18.91
N PHE A 144 0.94 8.01 -18.81
CA PHE A 144 0.97 8.87 -17.63
C PHE A 144 0.68 8.09 -16.32
N ASN A 145 -0.35 7.25 -16.31
CA ASN A 145 -0.75 6.49 -15.12
C ASN A 145 0.12 5.23 -14.86
N LYS A 146 1.18 5.03 -15.65
CA LYS A 146 2.02 3.82 -15.60
C LYS A 146 3.46 4.11 -15.22
N VAL A 147 3.81 5.37 -15.02
CA VAL A 147 5.14 5.76 -14.54
C VAL A 147 5.17 5.67 -13.03
N SER A 148 6.17 4.99 -12.50
CA SER A 148 6.42 4.87 -11.07
C SER A 148 7.82 5.33 -10.73
N ILE A 149 7.98 5.83 -9.51
CA ILE A 149 9.27 6.24 -8.97
C ILE A 149 9.51 5.43 -7.70
N SER A 150 10.66 4.77 -7.64
CA SER A 150 11.13 4.04 -6.48
C SER A 150 12.47 4.61 -6.04
N VAL A 151 12.70 4.71 -4.75
CA VAL A 151 13.94 5.20 -4.16
C VAL A 151 14.67 4.02 -3.54
N ASP A 152 16.00 3.95 -3.67
CA ASP A 152 16.79 2.92 -3.01
C ASP A 152 16.72 3.06 -1.48
N LYS A 153 17.04 1.99 -0.76
CA LYS A 153 17.01 1.97 0.71
C LYS A 153 17.83 3.10 1.35
N ASN A 154 18.96 3.45 0.76
CA ASN A 154 19.86 4.51 1.23
C ASN A 154 19.40 5.90 0.81
N ARG A 155 18.30 6.00 0.03
CA ARG A 155 17.83 7.26 -0.56
C ARG A 155 18.90 8.01 -1.35
N SER A 156 19.83 7.28 -1.94
CA SER A 156 20.97 7.85 -2.68
C SER A 156 20.71 7.91 -4.19
N ARG A 157 19.75 7.13 -4.66
CA ARG A 157 19.36 7.01 -6.06
C ARG A 157 17.86 6.83 -6.17
N PHE A 158 17.31 7.10 -7.33
CA PHE A 158 15.92 6.75 -7.63
C PHE A 158 15.81 6.10 -9.01
N LEU A 159 14.82 5.25 -9.14
CA LEU A 159 14.44 4.54 -10.34
C LEU A 159 13.14 5.12 -10.87
N VAL A 160 13.15 5.59 -12.11
CA VAL A 160 11.93 5.86 -12.87
C VAL A 160 11.65 4.66 -13.74
N HIS A 161 10.49 4.07 -13.61
CA HIS A 161 10.13 2.92 -14.42
C HIS A 161 8.70 3.01 -14.95
N TYR A 162 8.51 2.44 -16.12
CA TYR A 162 7.19 2.28 -16.73
C TYR A 162 7.17 1.07 -17.65
N LYS A 163 5.99 0.55 -17.93
CA LYS A 163 5.80 -0.53 -18.89
C LYS A 163 4.90 -0.08 -20.03
N ARG A 164 5.17 -0.58 -21.21
CA ARG A 164 4.31 -0.44 -22.37
C ARG A 164 4.09 -1.78 -23.03
N MET A 165 3.00 -1.89 -23.80
CA MET A 165 2.79 -3.03 -24.68
C MET A 165 3.46 -2.77 -26.02
N ILE A 166 4.22 -3.76 -26.47
CA ILE A 166 4.83 -3.75 -27.80
C ILE A 166 4.40 -4.98 -28.59
N LYS A 167 4.48 -4.88 -29.89
CA LYS A 167 4.25 -5.99 -30.82
C LYS A 167 5.34 -5.94 -31.87
N TYR A 168 5.99 -7.08 -32.09
CA TYR A 168 6.97 -7.21 -33.16
C TYR A 168 6.30 -7.42 -34.51
N GLU A 169 6.94 -6.98 -35.57
CA GLU A 169 6.51 -7.27 -36.93
C GLU A 169 6.55 -8.79 -37.14
N ASN A 170 5.48 -9.33 -37.70
CA ASN A 170 5.30 -10.78 -37.94
C ASN A 170 5.08 -11.67 -36.66
N ASP A 171 4.97 -11.10 -35.46
CA ASP A 171 4.58 -11.83 -34.28
C ASP A 171 3.18 -11.38 -33.81
N PRO A 172 2.17 -12.26 -33.72
CA PRO A 172 0.85 -11.92 -33.24
C PRO A 172 0.82 -11.63 -31.75
N THR A 173 1.91 -11.94 -31.02
CA THR A 173 1.99 -11.81 -29.57
C THR A 173 2.32 -10.38 -29.14
N TYR A 174 1.62 -9.89 -28.13
CA TYR A 174 2.00 -8.66 -27.43
C TYR A 174 2.93 -8.99 -26.28
N TYR A 175 3.91 -8.12 -26.05
CA TYR A 175 4.89 -8.23 -24.98
C TYR A 175 4.83 -7.01 -24.08
N HIS A 176 5.21 -7.17 -22.80
CA HIS A 176 5.54 -6.05 -21.93
C HIS A 176 6.98 -5.61 -22.23
N GLU A 177 7.17 -4.34 -22.45
CA GLU A 177 8.48 -3.71 -22.47
C GLU A 177 8.61 -2.87 -21.18
N TYR A 178 9.61 -3.19 -20.37
CA TYR A 178 9.94 -2.47 -19.14
C TYR A 178 11.06 -1.49 -19.43
N ASN A 179 10.78 -0.21 -19.21
CA ASN A 179 11.74 0.86 -19.32
C ASN A 179 12.16 1.26 -17.91
N LEU A 180 13.47 1.18 -17.62
CA LEU A 180 14.05 1.24 -16.29
C LEU A 180 15.19 2.23 -16.33
N ILE A 181 15.10 3.37 -15.63
CA ILE A 181 16.09 4.45 -15.69
C ILE A 181 16.50 4.82 -14.27
N VAL A 182 17.76 4.63 -13.93
CA VAL A 182 18.35 4.97 -12.64
C VAL A 182 18.97 6.35 -12.69
N PHE A 183 18.66 7.15 -11.70
CA PHE A 183 19.17 8.50 -11.51
C PHE A 183 19.95 8.60 -10.19
N ASP A 184 20.93 9.50 -10.17
CA ASP A 184 21.60 9.93 -8.93
C ASP A 184 20.68 10.83 -8.08
N ALA A 185 21.13 11.18 -6.88
CA ALA A 185 20.39 12.03 -5.95
C ALA A 185 20.09 13.45 -6.48
N VAL A 186 20.77 13.88 -7.52
CA VAL A 186 20.51 15.18 -8.14
C VAL A 186 19.81 15.06 -9.50
N GLY A 187 19.40 13.83 -9.89
CA GLY A 187 18.59 13.55 -11.08
C GLY A 187 19.38 13.50 -12.40
N ASN A 188 20.66 13.19 -12.37
CA ASN A 188 21.38 12.81 -13.59
C ASN A 188 21.16 11.32 -13.84
N ILE A 189 21.02 10.93 -15.11
CA ILE A 189 20.91 9.53 -15.49
C ILE A 189 22.24 8.84 -15.23
N ILE A 190 22.21 7.77 -14.43
CA ILE A 190 23.35 6.89 -14.19
C ILE A 190 23.31 5.74 -15.20
N ASN A 191 22.14 5.10 -15.34
CA ASN A 191 21.93 3.96 -16.21
C ASN A 191 20.50 3.93 -16.75
N GLY A 192 20.31 3.35 -17.93
CA GLY A 192 19.01 3.13 -18.53
C GLY A 192 18.96 1.79 -19.23
N TYR A 193 17.90 1.03 -19.00
CA TYR A 193 17.75 -0.29 -19.57
C TYR A 193 16.33 -0.53 -20.06
N ILE A 194 16.21 -1.27 -21.17
CA ILE A 194 14.93 -1.76 -21.71
C ILE A 194 14.93 -3.28 -21.63
N TYR A 195 13.99 -3.83 -20.87
CA TYR A 195 13.84 -5.27 -20.75
C TYR A 195 12.51 -5.74 -21.35
N VAL A 196 12.58 -6.80 -22.16
CA VAL A 196 11.41 -7.46 -22.73
C VAL A 196 11.46 -8.95 -22.37
N PRO A 197 10.52 -9.46 -21.56
CA PRO A 197 10.45 -10.88 -21.25
C PRO A 197 10.26 -11.73 -22.50
N LYS A 198 10.80 -12.93 -22.49
CA LYS A 198 10.65 -13.89 -23.61
C LYS A 198 9.22 -14.42 -23.80
N PHE A 199 8.31 -14.18 -22.85
CA PHE A 199 6.92 -14.62 -22.91
C PHE A 199 5.97 -13.43 -23.02
N GLY A 200 4.92 -13.60 -23.83
CA GLY A 200 3.94 -12.53 -24.09
C GLY A 200 3.04 -12.24 -22.90
N ILE A 201 2.34 -11.10 -22.96
CA ILE A 201 1.47 -10.58 -21.89
C ILE A 201 0.38 -11.56 -21.43
N LYS A 202 -0.09 -12.45 -22.30
CA LYS A 202 -1.08 -13.47 -21.95
C LYS A 202 -0.55 -14.49 -20.93
N ASN A 203 0.77 -14.60 -20.82
CA ASN A 203 1.46 -15.54 -19.93
C ASN A 203 2.12 -14.83 -18.73
N THR A 204 1.92 -13.52 -18.58
CA THR A 204 2.41 -12.74 -17.45
C THR A 204 1.27 -12.54 -16.45
N GLU A 205 1.51 -12.79 -15.16
CA GLU A 205 0.53 -12.53 -14.10
C GLU A 205 0.78 -11.21 -13.38
N ALA A 206 1.88 -11.13 -12.67
CA ALA A 206 2.24 -9.98 -11.84
C ALA A 206 3.72 -9.66 -11.99
N HIS A 207 4.11 -8.50 -11.52
CA HIS A 207 5.51 -8.10 -11.46
C HIS A 207 5.73 -7.13 -10.30
N CYS A 208 6.93 -7.15 -9.76
CA CYS A 208 7.41 -6.11 -8.86
C CYS A 208 8.82 -5.68 -9.24
N ILE A 209 9.14 -4.45 -8.91
CA ILE A 209 10.41 -3.80 -9.28
C ILE A 209 10.94 -3.07 -8.07
N THR A 210 12.22 -3.24 -7.78
CA THR A 210 12.92 -2.48 -6.73
C THR A 210 14.32 -2.10 -7.17
N LEU A 211 14.89 -1.10 -6.52
CA LEU A 211 16.28 -0.67 -6.64
C LEU A 211 16.97 -1.03 -5.33
N ASP A 212 18.05 -1.82 -5.41
CA ASP A 212 18.84 -2.17 -4.24
C ASP A 212 19.79 -1.04 -3.81
N SER A 213 20.41 -1.19 -2.66
CA SER A 213 21.36 -0.22 -2.09
C SER A 213 22.66 -0.09 -2.90
N GLN A 214 22.95 -1.03 -3.79
CA GLN A 214 24.09 -0.99 -4.71
C GLN A 214 23.72 -0.30 -6.02
N GLY A 215 22.44 -0.04 -6.25
CA GLY A 215 21.88 0.57 -7.46
C GLY A 215 21.55 -0.43 -8.56
N SER A 216 21.54 -1.73 -8.28
CA SER A 216 21.04 -2.72 -9.21
C SER A 216 19.51 -2.74 -9.21
N ILE A 217 18.92 -2.92 -10.39
CA ILE A 217 17.47 -3.05 -10.52
C ILE A 217 17.12 -4.52 -10.45
N HIS A 218 16.16 -4.84 -9.60
CA HIS A 218 15.56 -6.18 -9.50
C HIS A 218 14.13 -6.14 -10.00
N LEU A 219 13.83 -6.97 -11.01
CA LEU A 219 12.50 -7.12 -11.60
C LEU A 219 12.09 -8.59 -11.47
N VAL A 220 10.96 -8.85 -10.82
CA VAL A 220 10.37 -10.18 -10.73
C VAL A 220 9.09 -10.23 -11.55
N ILE A 221 8.99 -11.21 -12.45
CA ILE A 221 7.87 -11.38 -13.37
C ILE A 221 7.31 -12.78 -13.21
N ASN A 222 6.10 -12.89 -12.70
CA ASN A 222 5.40 -14.16 -12.58
C ASN A 222 4.92 -14.64 -13.95
N LYS A 223 5.27 -15.88 -14.29
CA LYS A 223 4.72 -16.57 -15.43
C LYS A 223 3.39 -17.19 -15.07
N LYS A 224 2.38 -16.96 -15.90
CA LYS A 224 1.06 -17.52 -15.74
C LYS A 224 1.10 -19.04 -15.80
N ASN A 225 0.71 -19.68 -14.73
CA ASN A 225 0.61 -21.14 -14.69
C ASN A 225 -0.75 -21.58 -15.24
N LYS A 226 -0.74 -22.57 -16.13
CA LYS A 226 -1.95 -23.21 -16.68
C LYS A 226 -2.20 -24.59 -16.06
N ASP A 227 -1.17 -25.19 -15.49
CA ASP A 227 -1.22 -26.51 -14.88
C ASP A 227 -1.09 -26.37 -13.35
N ARG A 228 -2.19 -26.67 -12.65
CA ARG A 228 -2.24 -26.62 -11.19
C ARG A 228 -1.44 -27.72 -10.47
N ASN A 229 -0.91 -28.68 -11.20
CA ASN A 229 -0.05 -29.72 -10.64
C ASN A 229 1.43 -29.34 -10.64
N GLN A 230 1.76 -28.20 -11.22
CA GLN A 230 3.12 -27.66 -11.26
C GLN A 230 3.19 -26.37 -10.45
N ALA A 231 4.31 -26.16 -9.78
CA ALA A 231 4.58 -24.90 -9.12
C ALA A 231 4.60 -23.73 -10.13
N ALA A 232 4.23 -22.55 -9.68
CA ALA A 232 4.39 -21.34 -10.47
C ALA A 232 5.87 -21.08 -10.78
N PHE A 233 6.14 -20.44 -11.89
CA PHE A 233 7.50 -20.00 -12.24
C PHE A 233 7.54 -18.46 -12.32
N PHE A 234 8.65 -17.91 -11.89
CA PHE A 234 8.94 -16.50 -12.09
C PHE A 234 10.36 -16.30 -12.66
N GLU A 235 10.53 -15.22 -13.39
CA GLU A 235 11.84 -14.72 -13.79
C GLU A 235 12.24 -13.62 -12.81
N HIS A 236 13.40 -13.80 -12.17
CA HIS A 236 14.09 -12.75 -11.43
C HIS A 236 15.19 -12.17 -12.34
N VAL A 237 14.99 -10.94 -12.76
CA VAL A 237 15.91 -10.21 -13.65
C VAL A 237 16.68 -9.21 -12.80
N ILE A 238 17.99 -9.28 -12.90
CA ILE A 238 18.91 -8.39 -12.19
C ILE A 238 19.68 -7.58 -13.22
N ILE A 239 19.55 -6.27 -13.14
CA ILE A 239 20.23 -5.34 -14.05
C ILE A 239 21.28 -4.58 -13.22
N PRO A 240 22.57 -4.89 -13.38
CA PRO A 240 23.63 -4.23 -12.64
C PRO A 240 23.74 -2.75 -12.98
N LEU A 241 24.12 -1.93 -12.00
CA LEU A 241 24.27 -0.47 -12.16
C LEU A 241 25.34 -0.09 -13.20
N ASN A 242 26.38 -0.91 -13.33
CA ASN A 242 27.49 -0.66 -14.27
C ASN A 242 27.15 -0.87 -15.75
N GLY A 243 25.90 -1.23 -16.08
CA GLY A 243 25.44 -1.45 -17.44
C GLY A 243 25.82 -2.80 -18.03
N ASP A 244 26.30 -3.75 -17.22
CA ASP A 244 26.52 -5.14 -17.65
C ASP A 244 25.20 -5.79 -18.11
N GLN A 245 25.33 -6.90 -18.83
CA GLN A 245 24.16 -7.64 -19.31
C GLN A 245 23.30 -8.13 -18.14
N PRO A 246 21.95 -8.06 -18.26
CA PRO A 246 21.06 -8.56 -17.25
C PRO A 246 21.28 -10.03 -16.96
N ILE A 247 21.23 -10.37 -15.70
CA ILE A 247 21.19 -11.75 -15.22
C ILE A 247 19.72 -12.15 -15.10
N VAL A 248 19.31 -13.19 -15.80
CA VAL A 248 17.92 -13.70 -15.76
C VAL A 248 17.93 -15.09 -15.11
N LEU A 249 17.31 -15.18 -13.96
CA LEU A 249 17.15 -16.42 -13.19
C LEU A 249 15.71 -16.89 -13.27
N SER A 250 15.46 -18.04 -13.88
CA SER A 250 14.17 -18.71 -13.81
C SER A 250 14.09 -19.51 -12.52
N GLN A 251 13.09 -19.20 -11.70
CA GLN A 251 12.94 -19.79 -10.38
C GLN A 251 11.53 -20.36 -10.17
N GLU A 252 11.46 -21.42 -9.40
CA GLU A 252 10.20 -22.05 -9.03
C GLU A 252 9.56 -21.35 -7.85
N GLY A 253 8.30 -20.97 -7.96
CA GLY A 253 7.51 -20.40 -6.89
C GLY A 253 7.19 -21.40 -5.77
N PRO A 254 6.52 -20.95 -4.71
CA PRO A 254 6.22 -21.80 -3.55
C PRO A 254 5.01 -22.72 -3.76
N ALA A 255 4.09 -22.38 -4.66
CA ALA A 255 2.85 -23.09 -4.91
C ALA A 255 2.41 -22.96 -6.37
N PRO A 256 1.43 -23.76 -6.84
CA PRO A 256 0.92 -23.70 -8.21
C PRO A 256 0.40 -22.32 -8.63
N PHE A 257 -0.23 -21.60 -7.71
CA PHE A 257 -0.72 -20.24 -7.94
C PHE A 257 -0.11 -19.31 -6.91
N SER A 258 0.77 -18.44 -7.35
CA SER A 258 1.46 -17.46 -6.50
C SER A 258 1.46 -16.11 -7.18
N ASP A 259 0.96 -15.10 -6.50
CA ASP A 259 1.06 -13.72 -6.94
C ASP A 259 2.19 -13.03 -6.19
N THR A 260 3.07 -12.40 -6.92
CA THR A 260 4.18 -11.63 -6.36
C THR A 260 3.79 -10.17 -6.23
N GLU A 261 3.78 -9.67 -5.01
CA GLU A 261 3.29 -8.31 -4.72
C GLU A 261 4.40 -7.37 -4.26
N VAL A 262 5.35 -7.88 -3.47
CA VAL A 262 6.39 -7.07 -2.84
C VAL A 262 7.76 -7.70 -3.02
N LEU A 263 8.71 -6.87 -3.46
CA LEU A 263 10.14 -7.20 -3.48
C LEU A 263 10.90 -6.05 -2.84
N PHE A 264 11.70 -6.32 -1.81
CA PHE A 264 12.49 -5.29 -1.16
C PHE A 264 13.81 -5.83 -0.62
N GLU A 265 14.74 -4.92 -0.34
CA GLU A 265 16.02 -5.21 0.28
C GLU A 265 15.92 -5.12 1.79
N GLN A 266 16.30 -6.19 2.48
CA GLN A 266 16.39 -6.27 3.94
C GLN A 266 17.58 -5.44 4.48
N GLU A 267 17.67 -5.27 5.79
CA GLU A 267 18.78 -4.54 6.41
C GLU A 267 20.15 -5.17 6.14
N ASN A 268 20.19 -6.48 6.02
CA ASN A 268 21.42 -7.24 5.73
C ASN A 268 21.82 -7.26 4.24
N GLY A 269 21.13 -6.47 3.38
CA GLY A 269 21.38 -6.40 1.94
C GLY A 269 20.79 -7.56 1.12
N LYS A 270 20.12 -8.52 1.76
CA LYS A 270 19.44 -9.62 1.03
C LYS A 270 18.07 -9.20 0.57
N LEU A 271 17.62 -9.78 -0.53
CA LEU A 271 16.28 -9.55 -1.05
C LEU A 271 15.26 -10.46 -0.39
N LEU A 272 14.07 -9.94 -0.18
CA LEU A 272 12.88 -10.66 0.23
C LEU A 272 11.76 -10.43 -0.78
N LEU A 273 11.21 -11.51 -1.30
CA LEU A 273 10.04 -11.54 -2.16
C LEU A 273 8.85 -12.05 -1.37
N ALA A 274 7.74 -11.35 -1.40
CA ALA A 274 6.52 -11.76 -0.71
C ALA A 274 5.30 -11.65 -1.61
N GLY A 275 4.29 -12.44 -1.28
CA GLY A 275 3.02 -12.47 -2.01
C GLY A 275 2.00 -13.40 -1.35
N MET A 276 0.97 -13.68 -2.12
CA MET A 276 -0.11 -14.59 -1.74
C MET A 276 0.02 -15.88 -2.53
N TYR A 277 -0.37 -17.02 -1.92
CA TYR A 277 -0.36 -18.30 -2.62
C TYR A 277 -1.71 -19.01 -2.54
N SER A 278 -1.94 -19.90 -3.52
CA SER A 278 -3.05 -20.84 -3.55
C SER A 278 -2.61 -22.17 -4.12
N GLU A 279 -3.06 -23.27 -3.52
CA GLU A 279 -2.85 -24.61 -4.02
C GLU A 279 -3.94 -25.06 -4.98
N LYS A 280 -5.10 -24.43 -4.97
CA LYS A 280 -6.30 -24.86 -5.66
C LYS A 280 -6.58 -24.12 -6.95
N ASP A 281 -6.69 -22.81 -6.88
CA ASP A 281 -7.08 -21.97 -8.02
C ASP A 281 -6.63 -20.51 -7.82
N LYS A 282 -6.95 -19.66 -8.81
CA LYS A 282 -6.56 -18.25 -8.81
C LYS A 282 -7.49 -17.33 -8.03
N LYS A 283 -8.67 -17.78 -7.66
CA LYS A 283 -9.71 -16.92 -7.07
C LYS A 283 -9.54 -16.78 -5.57
N GLY A 284 -9.06 -17.84 -4.92
CA GLY A 284 -8.84 -17.85 -3.48
C GLY A 284 -7.36 -17.87 -3.11
N ARG A 285 -7.07 -17.51 -1.87
CA ARG A 285 -5.73 -17.57 -1.28
C ARG A 285 -5.76 -18.42 -0.03
N ASN A 286 -4.79 -19.35 0.06
CA ASN A 286 -4.58 -20.14 1.27
C ASN A 286 -3.84 -19.37 2.33
N GLY A 287 -2.94 -18.45 1.91
CA GLY A 287 -2.10 -17.70 2.84
C GLY A 287 -1.08 -16.83 2.15
N PHE A 288 -0.09 -16.45 2.94
CA PHE A 288 1.04 -15.65 2.53
C PHE A 288 2.26 -16.51 2.25
N TYR A 289 3.15 -16.01 1.41
CA TYR A 289 4.47 -16.61 1.27
C TYR A 289 5.57 -15.57 1.31
N CYS A 290 6.77 -16.01 1.67
CA CYS A 290 7.98 -15.26 1.40
C CYS A 290 9.10 -16.14 0.87
N ILE A 291 9.94 -15.56 0.03
CA ILE A 291 11.15 -16.16 -0.52
C ILE A 291 12.33 -15.25 -0.15
N GLU A 292 13.30 -15.82 0.53
CA GLU A 292 14.56 -15.14 0.82
C GLU A 292 15.60 -15.55 -0.22
N PHE A 293 16.37 -14.57 -0.68
CA PHE A 293 17.45 -14.82 -1.61
C PHE A 293 18.82 -14.79 -0.90
N ASN A 294 19.73 -15.60 -1.38
CA ASN A 294 21.17 -15.50 -1.06
C ASN A 294 21.77 -14.28 -1.73
N SER A 295 23.03 -13.96 -1.39
CA SER A 295 23.77 -12.87 -2.04
C SER A 295 24.07 -13.11 -3.53
N ASP A 296 24.02 -14.36 -3.98
CA ASP A 296 24.09 -14.75 -5.41
C ASP A 296 22.73 -14.78 -6.10
N ASN A 297 21.68 -14.31 -5.42
CA ASN A 297 20.29 -14.27 -5.87
C ASN A 297 19.63 -15.64 -6.13
N THR A 298 20.23 -16.72 -5.65
CA THR A 298 19.58 -18.02 -5.57
C THR A 298 18.60 -18.03 -4.38
N ILE A 299 17.59 -18.91 -4.43
CA ILE A 299 16.63 -19.03 -3.33
C ILE A 299 17.32 -19.67 -2.13
N ALA A 300 17.36 -18.95 -1.01
CA ALA A 300 17.83 -19.42 0.27
C ALA A 300 16.74 -20.21 1.04
N ARG A 301 15.53 -19.65 1.05
CA ARG A 301 14.40 -20.21 1.81
C ARG A 301 13.07 -19.82 1.17
N LYS A 302 12.11 -20.74 1.20
CA LYS A 302 10.69 -20.52 0.90
C LYS A 302 9.88 -20.79 2.17
N THR A 303 8.99 -19.89 2.52
CA THR A 303 8.10 -20.00 3.68
C THR A 303 6.67 -19.78 3.25
N LEU A 304 5.75 -20.65 3.69
CA LEU A 304 4.32 -20.53 3.55
C LEU A 304 3.70 -20.27 4.93
N LEU A 305 2.74 -19.39 4.99
CA LEU A 305 1.99 -19.03 6.19
C LEU A 305 0.50 -19.17 5.87
N ASP A 306 -0.12 -20.26 6.32
CA ASP A 306 -1.53 -20.53 6.11
C ASP A 306 -2.40 -19.60 6.94
N ILE A 307 -3.57 -19.25 6.41
CA ILE A 307 -4.61 -18.54 7.17
C ILE A 307 -5.44 -19.57 7.92
N PRO A 308 -5.40 -19.59 9.28
CA PRO A 308 -6.13 -20.58 10.08
C PRO A 308 -7.64 -20.45 9.93
N LEU A 309 -8.35 -21.57 10.10
CA LEU A 309 -9.82 -21.61 10.06
C LEU A 309 -10.46 -20.61 11.02
N ASP A 310 -9.95 -20.47 12.23
CA ASP A 310 -10.48 -19.55 13.23
C ASP A 310 -10.43 -18.09 12.74
N CYS A 311 -9.32 -17.71 12.09
CA CYS A 311 -9.18 -16.39 11.49
C CYS A 311 -10.16 -16.19 10.31
N ILE A 312 -10.33 -17.20 9.44
CA ILE A 312 -11.29 -17.13 8.33
C ILE A 312 -12.71 -16.98 8.86
N ASN A 313 -13.04 -17.69 9.93
CA ASN A 313 -14.37 -17.73 10.51
C ASN A 313 -14.70 -16.54 11.43
N SER A 314 -13.70 -15.80 11.92
CA SER A 314 -13.97 -14.60 12.71
C SER A 314 -14.79 -13.60 11.88
N TYR A 315 -15.75 -12.93 12.52
CA TYR A 315 -16.68 -11.99 11.86
C TYR A 315 -17.35 -12.57 10.61
N SER A 316 -17.79 -13.81 10.68
CA SER A 316 -18.50 -14.51 9.60
C SER A 316 -19.80 -15.11 10.12
N GLU A 317 -20.85 -15.15 9.29
CA GLU A 317 -22.12 -15.75 9.66
C GLU A 317 -21.99 -17.24 9.98
N PHE A 318 -22.85 -17.71 10.88
CA PHE A 318 -22.90 -19.12 11.31
C PHE A 318 -22.97 -20.12 10.14
N LYS A 319 -23.69 -19.76 9.07
CA LYS A 319 -23.80 -20.58 7.85
C LYS A 319 -22.44 -20.79 7.18
N ASP A 320 -21.65 -19.74 7.07
CA ASP A 320 -20.35 -19.79 6.40
C ASP A 320 -19.31 -20.47 7.29
N ARG A 321 -19.34 -20.23 8.60
CA ARG A 321 -18.52 -20.97 9.57
C ARG A 321 -18.74 -22.46 9.48
N ASN A 322 -20.00 -22.92 9.47
CA ASN A 322 -20.33 -24.33 9.33
C ASN A 322 -19.87 -24.91 8.00
N LYS A 323 -19.97 -24.14 6.92
CA LYS A 323 -19.47 -24.55 5.61
C LYS A 323 -17.96 -24.72 5.62
N ASN A 324 -17.23 -23.74 6.16
CA ASN A 324 -15.78 -23.79 6.25
C ASN A 324 -15.29 -24.94 7.15
N THR A 325 -15.91 -25.16 8.31
CA THR A 325 -15.59 -26.25 9.22
C THR A 325 -15.82 -27.62 8.56
N LYS A 326 -16.90 -27.79 7.79
CA LYS A 326 -17.14 -29.02 7.04
C LYS A 326 -16.11 -29.25 5.94
N ARG A 327 -15.71 -28.20 5.24
CA ARG A 327 -14.68 -28.28 4.20
C ARG A 327 -13.33 -28.66 4.79
N GLU A 328 -12.93 -28.05 5.90
CA GLU A 328 -11.70 -28.43 6.60
C GLU A 328 -11.73 -29.87 7.08
N ALA A 329 -12.83 -30.30 7.71
CA ALA A 329 -13.00 -31.67 8.17
C ALA A 329 -12.98 -32.71 7.02
N SER A 330 -13.32 -32.30 5.79
CA SER A 330 -13.20 -33.13 4.60
C SER A 330 -11.80 -33.10 3.95
N GLY A 331 -10.84 -32.37 4.55
CA GLY A 331 -9.51 -32.21 3.99
C GLY A 331 -9.45 -31.27 2.79
N GLU A 332 -10.47 -30.44 2.60
CA GLU A 332 -10.43 -29.38 1.59
C GLU A 332 -9.61 -28.20 2.09
N ASN A 333 -8.68 -27.71 1.28
CA ASN A 333 -7.96 -26.48 1.57
C ASN A 333 -8.91 -25.29 1.60
N LEU A 334 -8.89 -24.56 2.71
CA LEU A 334 -9.66 -23.33 2.86
C LEU A 334 -8.98 -22.21 2.11
N VAL A 335 -9.78 -21.33 1.53
CA VAL A 335 -9.30 -20.17 0.78
C VAL A 335 -10.12 -18.93 1.12
N VAL A 336 -9.47 -17.79 1.14
CA VAL A 336 -10.11 -16.46 1.18
C VAL A 336 -10.16 -15.92 -0.25
N GLU A 337 -11.36 -15.69 -0.77
CA GLU A 337 -11.52 -15.19 -2.14
C GLU A 337 -11.12 -13.71 -2.23
N SER A 338 -10.54 -13.32 -3.36
CA SER A 338 -10.16 -11.95 -3.69
C SER A 338 -9.20 -11.27 -2.69
N LEU A 339 -8.44 -12.05 -1.93
CA LEU A 339 -7.45 -11.54 -1.00
C LEU A 339 -6.18 -11.13 -1.76
N VAL A 340 -5.71 -9.90 -1.54
CA VAL A 340 -4.54 -9.29 -2.19
C VAL A 340 -3.60 -8.77 -1.12
N LEU A 341 -2.32 -9.11 -1.19
CA LEU A 341 -1.29 -8.52 -0.33
C LEU A 341 -1.11 -7.04 -0.70
N ARG A 342 -1.27 -6.15 0.26
CA ARG A 342 -1.10 -4.71 0.08
C ARG A 342 0.28 -4.24 0.50
N GLU A 343 0.71 -4.69 1.66
CA GLU A 343 1.95 -4.22 2.26
C GLU A 343 2.70 -5.35 2.96
N LEU A 344 4.01 -5.23 3.01
CA LEU A 344 4.91 -6.00 3.85
C LEU A 344 5.81 -5.02 4.60
N ILE A 345 5.72 -5.01 5.92
CA ILE A 345 6.36 -4.01 6.76
C ILE A 345 7.36 -4.71 7.70
N PRO A 346 8.65 -4.35 7.66
CA PRO A 346 9.59 -4.80 8.66
C PRO A 346 9.28 -4.13 10.01
N THR A 347 9.30 -4.90 11.08
CA THR A 347 9.08 -4.42 12.44
C THR A 347 10.38 -4.32 13.22
N ALA A 348 10.41 -3.55 14.31
CA ALA A 348 11.62 -3.28 15.08
C ALA A 348 12.26 -4.55 15.69
N ASP A 349 11.47 -5.59 15.93
CA ASP A 349 11.90 -6.90 16.42
C ASP A 349 12.40 -7.86 15.32
N SER A 350 12.74 -7.34 14.14
CA SER A 350 13.20 -8.10 12.96
C SER A 350 12.16 -9.09 12.42
N ALA A 351 10.90 -8.91 12.78
CA ALA A 351 9.76 -9.63 12.24
C ALA A 351 9.20 -8.88 11.01
N TYR A 352 8.17 -9.46 10.39
CA TYR A 352 7.48 -8.87 9.25
C TYR A 352 5.97 -8.91 9.44
N LEU A 353 5.33 -7.80 9.15
CA LEU A 353 3.88 -7.68 9.14
C LEU A 353 3.38 -7.76 7.71
N PHE A 354 2.61 -8.78 7.39
CA PHE A 354 1.88 -8.92 6.13
C PHE A 354 0.50 -8.30 6.28
N ILE A 355 0.13 -7.40 5.40
CA ILE A 355 -1.19 -6.78 5.40
C ILE A 355 -1.85 -7.10 4.06
N ALA A 356 -2.93 -7.85 4.11
CA ALA A 356 -3.72 -8.20 2.93
C ALA A 356 -5.17 -7.72 3.09
N GLU A 357 -5.79 -7.38 1.98
CA GLU A 357 -7.15 -6.85 1.90
C GLU A 357 -7.98 -7.68 0.94
N VAL A 358 -9.22 -7.97 1.32
CA VAL A 358 -10.19 -8.55 0.39
C VAL A 358 -10.68 -7.43 -0.52
N TYR A 359 -10.32 -7.53 -1.81
CA TYR A 359 -10.59 -6.51 -2.81
C TYR A 359 -11.29 -7.08 -4.03
N GLU A 360 -12.46 -6.52 -4.35
CA GLU A 360 -13.23 -6.91 -5.52
C GLU A 360 -13.29 -5.74 -6.52
N GLU A 361 -12.80 -5.99 -7.73
CA GLU A 361 -12.92 -5.03 -8.83
C GLU A 361 -14.37 -4.95 -9.35
N PRO A 362 -14.78 -3.79 -9.91
CA PRO A 362 -16.08 -3.66 -10.53
C PRO A 362 -16.28 -4.71 -11.62
N LYS A 363 -17.45 -5.33 -11.63
CA LYS A 363 -17.92 -6.12 -12.77
C LYS A 363 -18.72 -5.22 -13.69
N SER A 364 -18.84 -5.61 -14.98
CA SER A 364 -19.56 -4.82 -15.99
C SER A 364 -20.94 -4.32 -15.56
N ASP A 365 -21.58 -5.05 -14.67
CA ASP A 365 -22.96 -4.81 -14.23
C ASP A 365 -23.07 -4.06 -12.89
N VAL A 366 -21.95 -3.93 -12.16
CA VAL A 366 -21.87 -3.23 -10.87
C VAL A 366 -20.56 -2.45 -10.84
N PRO A 367 -20.59 -1.13 -11.11
CA PRO A 367 -19.37 -0.32 -11.25
C PRO A 367 -18.69 0.01 -9.90
N ALA A 368 -18.99 -0.69 -8.81
CA ALA A 368 -18.45 -0.40 -7.50
C ALA A 368 -17.26 -1.30 -7.14
N TYR A 369 -16.19 -0.67 -6.68
CA TYR A 369 -15.10 -1.34 -5.98
C TYR A 369 -15.57 -1.75 -4.58
N LYS A 370 -15.09 -2.89 -4.08
CA LYS A 370 -15.35 -3.31 -2.70
C LYS A 370 -14.03 -3.58 -2.00
N TYR A 371 -13.83 -2.89 -0.90
CA TYR A 371 -12.72 -3.07 0.03
C TYR A 371 -13.28 -3.65 1.32
N LYS A 372 -12.96 -4.91 1.57
CA LYS A 372 -13.49 -5.65 2.71
C LYS A 372 -12.38 -5.96 3.71
N ASP A 373 -12.61 -6.94 4.54
CA ASP A 373 -11.76 -7.35 5.64
C ASP A 373 -10.24 -7.24 5.36
N LEU A 374 -9.51 -6.81 6.36
CA LEU A 374 -8.05 -6.90 6.37
C LEU A 374 -7.62 -8.18 7.09
N TYR A 375 -6.60 -8.84 6.56
CA TYR A 375 -5.91 -9.94 7.19
C TYR A 375 -4.49 -9.49 7.48
N VAL A 376 -4.16 -9.42 8.76
CA VAL A 376 -2.86 -8.95 9.23
C VAL A 376 -2.15 -10.12 9.90
N ALA A 377 -0.98 -10.50 9.36
CA ALA A 377 -0.19 -11.62 9.87
C ALA A 377 1.20 -11.15 10.27
N LYS A 378 1.67 -11.56 11.45
CA LYS A 378 3.04 -11.33 11.88
C LYS A 378 3.87 -12.59 11.72
N MET A 379 4.93 -12.50 10.92
CA MET A 379 5.96 -13.52 10.76
C MET A 379 7.18 -13.15 11.60
N GLN A 380 7.61 -14.04 12.47
CA GLN A 380 8.80 -13.85 13.31
C GLN A 380 10.10 -13.87 12.49
N ALA A 381 11.20 -13.49 13.13
CA ALA A 381 12.54 -13.53 12.53
C ALA A 381 12.95 -14.94 12.07
N ASP A 382 12.50 -16.00 12.77
CA ASP A 382 12.71 -17.40 12.41
C ASP A 382 11.79 -17.90 11.30
N ARG A 383 10.88 -17.04 10.80
CA ARG A 383 9.88 -17.29 9.76
C ARG A 383 8.68 -18.12 10.20
N SER A 384 8.49 -18.32 11.49
CA SER A 384 7.24 -18.87 12.00
C SER A 384 6.14 -17.80 12.05
N LEU A 385 4.88 -18.24 11.95
CA LEU A 385 3.72 -17.36 12.17
C LEU A 385 3.60 -17.07 13.67
N ALA A 386 3.69 -15.80 14.07
CA ALA A 386 3.46 -15.39 15.46
C ALA A 386 1.96 -15.34 15.76
N TRP A 387 1.23 -14.62 14.93
CA TRP A 387 -0.21 -14.46 14.99
C TRP A 387 -0.77 -14.00 13.64
N ILE A 388 -2.07 -14.18 13.46
CA ILE A 388 -2.84 -13.60 12.37
C ILE A 388 -4.19 -13.10 12.91
N THR A 389 -4.59 -11.92 12.49
CA THR A 389 -5.82 -11.27 12.93
C THR A 389 -6.60 -10.77 11.73
N LYS A 390 -7.91 -10.96 11.75
CA LYS A 390 -8.84 -10.40 10.78
C LYS A 390 -9.46 -9.13 11.37
N ILE A 391 -9.35 -8.02 10.65
CA ILE A 391 -10.03 -6.76 10.97
C ILE A 391 -11.26 -6.67 10.10
N PRO A 392 -12.47 -6.65 10.68
CA PRO A 392 -13.69 -6.54 9.91
C PRO A 392 -13.81 -5.13 9.29
N LYS A 393 -14.09 -5.08 8.00
CA LYS A 393 -14.24 -3.85 7.24
C LYS A 393 -15.13 -4.09 6.02
N HIS A 394 -15.98 -3.13 5.65
CA HIS A 394 -16.77 -3.21 4.43
C HIS A 394 -17.04 -1.84 3.83
N GLN A 395 -16.29 -1.48 2.82
CA GLN A 395 -16.43 -0.22 2.07
C GLN A 395 -16.86 -0.56 0.64
N SER A 396 -17.84 0.15 0.11
CA SER A 396 -18.33 -0.02 -1.27
C SER A 396 -18.55 1.34 -1.92
N GLU A 397 -18.23 1.43 -3.23
CA GLU A 397 -18.52 2.51 -4.19
C GLU A 397 -17.40 3.47 -4.53
N ALA A 398 -16.50 3.88 -3.64
CA ALA A 398 -15.49 4.87 -4.00
C ALA A 398 -14.14 4.23 -4.36
N ALA A 399 -13.51 4.71 -5.41
CA ALA A 399 -12.16 4.28 -5.83
C ALA A 399 -11.04 4.66 -4.83
N SER A 400 -11.38 5.38 -3.78
CA SER A 400 -10.47 5.96 -2.80
C SER A 400 -10.54 5.33 -1.41
N PHE A 401 -11.38 4.33 -1.22
CA PHE A 401 -11.41 3.55 0.02
C PHE A 401 -10.12 2.73 0.20
N GLY A 402 -10.03 1.98 1.25
CA GLY A 402 -8.87 1.23 1.67
C GLY A 402 -8.56 1.55 3.13
N TYR A 403 -7.31 1.44 3.52
CA TYR A 403 -6.84 1.72 4.87
C TYR A 403 -5.51 2.47 4.84
N ARG A 404 -5.13 3.03 5.97
CA ARG A 404 -3.76 3.50 6.22
C ARG A 404 -3.18 2.78 7.43
N TYR A 405 -1.99 2.23 7.26
CA TYR A 405 -1.19 1.70 8.35
C TYR A 405 -0.33 2.80 8.97
N ILE A 406 -0.25 2.79 10.31
CA ILE A 406 0.57 3.70 11.11
C ILE A 406 1.24 2.87 12.20
N ALA A 407 2.57 2.93 12.30
CA ALA A 407 3.29 2.36 13.43
C ALA A 407 3.10 3.28 14.65
N GLN A 408 2.60 2.73 15.76
CA GLN A 408 2.33 3.47 16.99
C GLN A 408 3.08 2.81 18.15
N GLY A 409 4.27 3.33 18.48
CA GLY A 409 5.15 2.66 19.44
C GLY A 409 5.45 1.23 19.03
N ASP A 410 5.10 0.27 19.89
CA ASP A 410 5.20 -1.17 19.60
C ASP A 410 3.96 -1.74 18.89
N ASP A 411 2.86 -1.01 18.79
CA ASP A 411 1.59 -1.48 18.24
C ASP A 411 1.35 -1.02 16.80
N HIS A 412 0.31 -1.55 16.18
CA HIS A 412 0.00 -1.35 14.77
C HIS A 412 -1.39 -0.74 14.62
N LEU A 413 -1.47 0.52 14.23
CA LEU A 413 -2.74 1.22 14.03
C LEU A 413 -3.15 1.17 12.56
N PHE A 414 -4.40 0.76 12.31
CA PHE A 414 -5.06 0.77 11.00
C PHE A 414 -6.19 1.80 11.03
N VAL A 415 -6.12 2.77 10.14
CA VAL A 415 -7.08 3.88 10.07
C VAL A 415 -7.84 3.81 8.75
N PHE A 416 -9.15 3.82 8.82
CA PHE A 416 -10.03 3.80 7.64
C PHE A 416 -11.44 4.28 7.97
N ASN A 417 -12.19 4.66 6.94
CA ASN A 417 -13.61 4.96 7.09
C ASN A 417 -14.38 3.68 7.33
N ASP A 418 -15.27 3.67 8.31
CA ASP A 418 -16.08 2.51 8.63
C ASP A 418 -17.48 2.92 9.10
N HIS A 419 -18.39 1.96 9.17
CA HIS A 419 -19.70 2.14 9.75
C HIS A 419 -19.59 2.08 11.28
N GLU A 420 -20.20 3.01 12.00
CA GLU A 420 -20.15 3.10 13.47
C GLU A 420 -20.53 1.76 14.16
N ALA A 421 -21.53 1.06 13.64
CA ALA A 421 -21.98 -0.23 14.19
C ALA A 421 -20.88 -1.32 14.17
N ASN A 422 -19.80 -1.14 13.40
CA ASN A 422 -18.68 -2.09 13.37
C ASN A 422 -17.79 -1.98 14.61
N LEU A 423 -17.88 -0.91 15.39
CA LEU A 423 -17.20 -0.79 16.68
C LEU A 423 -17.62 -1.88 17.66
N SER A 424 -18.91 -2.21 17.66
CA SER A 424 -19.51 -3.24 18.54
C SER A 424 -19.91 -4.51 17.80
N LEU A 425 -19.20 -4.82 16.71
CA LEU A 425 -19.53 -5.97 15.89
C LEU A 425 -19.35 -7.28 16.66
N GLU A 426 -20.43 -8.00 16.84
CA GLU A 426 -20.41 -9.30 17.49
C GLU A 426 -19.78 -10.36 16.59
N ASP A 427 -19.07 -11.31 17.22
CA ASP A 427 -18.58 -12.49 16.52
C ASP A 427 -19.78 -13.32 16.01
N GLY A 428 -19.85 -13.55 14.72
CA GLY A 428 -20.98 -14.20 14.03
C GLY A 428 -21.73 -13.28 13.07
N SER A 429 -21.29 -12.03 12.95
CA SER A 429 -21.85 -11.03 12.04
C SER A 429 -20.81 -10.55 11.05
N TYR A 430 -21.23 -10.19 9.86
CA TYR A 430 -20.38 -9.48 8.89
C TYR A 430 -20.31 -8.00 9.21
N ALA A 431 -19.22 -7.35 8.78
CA ALA A 431 -19.11 -5.90 8.85
C ALA A 431 -20.24 -5.21 8.08
N HIS A 432 -20.85 -4.22 8.71
CA HIS A 432 -21.85 -3.35 8.09
C HIS A 432 -21.20 -2.51 6.99
N PRO A 433 -21.79 -2.45 5.79
CA PRO A 433 -21.22 -1.69 4.69
C PRO A 433 -21.45 -0.19 4.86
N ILE A 434 -20.43 0.62 4.59
CA ILE A 434 -20.63 2.02 4.26
C ILE A 434 -21.15 2.08 2.83
N LYS A 435 -22.28 2.73 2.62
CA LYS A 435 -22.89 2.95 1.31
C LYS A 435 -22.76 4.39 0.85
N ASP A 436 -22.77 5.32 1.78
CA ASP A 436 -22.56 6.75 1.54
C ASP A 436 -21.33 7.22 2.32
N HIS A 437 -20.45 7.95 1.69
CA HIS A 437 -19.24 8.49 2.32
C HIS A 437 -19.52 9.57 3.37
N HIS A 438 -20.75 10.09 3.41
CA HIS A 438 -21.22 11.01 4.47
C HIS A 438 -21.75 10.26 5.70
N GLU A 439 -22.04 8.95 5.56
CA GLU A 439 -22.52 8.10 6.64
C GLU A 439 -21.34 7.27 7.17
N GLY A 440 -20.56 7.77 8.06
CA GLY A 440 -19.47 6.97 8.60
C GLY A 440 -18.63 7.70 9.61
N VAL A 441 -17.70 6.96 10.16
CA VAL A 441 -16.73 7.46 11.12
C VAL A 441 -15.32 7.12 10.63
N LEU A 442 -14.35 7.92 11.04
CA LEU A 442 -12.95 7.51 10.92
C LEU A 442 -12.65 6.55 12.06
N MET A 443 -12.45 5.28 11.73
CA MET A 443 -12.18 4.23 12.70
C MET A 443 -10.68 3.97 12.81
N GLY A 444 -10.19 3.76 14.04
CA GLY A 444 -8.87 3.25 14.33
C GLY A 444 -8.95 1.83 14.91
N TYR A 445 -8.22 0.90 14.30
CA TYR A 445 -7.99 -0.44 14.84
C TYR A 445 -6.53 -0.58 15.25
N SER A 446 -6.28 -0.78 16.53
CA SER A 446 -4.94 -1.06 17.04
C SER A 446 -4.74 -2.56 17.21
N LEU A 447 -3.64 -3.09 16.71
CA LEU A 447 -3.21 -4.47 16.93
C LEU A 447 -1.97 -4.49 17.83
N ASN A 448 -2.06 -5.26 18.90
CA ASN A 448 -0.91 -5.47 19.77
C ASN A 448 0.17 -6.30 19.08
N ASN A 449 1.39 -5.78 19.04
CA ASN A 449 2.51 -6.38 18.32
C ASN A 449 2.89 -7.79 18.84
N LYS A 450 2.63 -8.11 20.10
CA LYS A 450 3.05 -9.39 20.69
C LYS A 450 2.11 -10.54 20.36
N ASN A 451 0.80 -10.29 20.40
CA ASN A 451 -0.21 -11.34 20.34
C ASN A 451 -1.31 -11.11 19.29
N GLY A 452 -1.28 -9.98 18.57
CA GLY A 452 -2.27 -9.66 17.55
C GLY A 452 -3.68 -9.36 18.09
N SER A 453 -3.85 -9.19 19.42
CA SER A 453 -5.15 -8.76 19.95
C SER A 453 -5.50 -7.37 19.43
N SER A 454 -6.78 -7.16 19.11
CA SER A 454 -7.26 -5.90 18.52
C SER A 454 -8.10 -5.11 19.52
N SER A 455 -8.01 -3.79 19.44
CA SER A 455 -8.96 -2.85 19.99
C SER A 455 -9.37 -1.87 18.90
N ALA A 456 -10.59 -1.33 18.99
CA ALA A 456 -11.11 -0.38 18.01
C ALA A 456 -11.66 0.86 18.71
N ALA A 457 -11.54 2.02 18.08
CA ALA A 457 -12.11 3.27 18.56
C ALA A 457 -12.55 4.14 17.38
N ILE A 458 -13.57 4.96 17.60
CA ILE A 458 -13.92 6.06 16.71
C ILE A 458 -12.90 7.18 16.95
N LEU A 459 -12.17 7.54 15.92
CA LEU A 459 -11.18 8.63 15.95
C LEU A 459 -11.83 9.98 15.59
N LEU A 460 -12.84 9.94 14.72
CA LEU A 460 -13.59 11.12 14.29
C LEU A 460 -14.98 10.67 13.85
N ASP A 461 -16.01 11.33 14.41
CA ASP A 461 -17.35 11.26 13.90
C ASP A 461 -17.59 12.39 12.89
N PHE A 462 -18.03 12.04 11.69
CA PHE A 462 -18.23 13.02 10.63
C PHE A 462 -19.41 13.95 10.91
N GLU A 463 -20.36 13.52 11.71
CA GLU A 463 -21.48 14.38 12.14
C GLU A 463 -21.03 15.56 12.99
N ASP A 464 -19.97 15.40 13.79
CA ASP A 464 -19.43 16.48 14.62
C ASP A 464 -18.76 17.59 13.79
N TYR A 465 -18.46 17.33 12.52
CA TYR A 465 -17.74 18.22 11.62
C TYR A 465 -18.51 18.57 10.35
N HIS A 466 -19.84 18.47 10.37
CA HIS A 466 -20.69 18.75 9.21
C HIS A 466 -20.52 20.17 8.65
N ASP A 467 -20.16 21.15 9.47
CA ASP A 467 -19.91 22.52 9.03
C ASP A 467 -18.75 22.67 8.06
N TYR A 468 -17.80 21.72 8.10
CA TYR A 468 -16.66 21.70 7.18
C TYR A 468 -16.98 21.06 5.82
N LYS A 469 -18.25 20.63 5.61
CA LYS A 469 -18.67 19.91 4.40
C LYS A 469 -17.66 18.81 4.04
N LEU A 470 -17.31 18.01 5.05
CA LEU A 470 -16.35 16.93 4.89
C LEU A 470 -16.78 16.03 3.75
N GLY A 471 -15.91 15.90 2.79
CA GLY A 471 -16.03 14.91 1.74
C GLY A 471 -15.48 13.58 2.19
N GLU A 472 -15.19 12.76 1.23
CA GLU A 472 -14.58 11.46 1.43
C GLU A 472 -13.15 11.56 1.99
N ILE A 473 -12.84 10.89 3.11
CA ILE A 473 -11.47 10.72 3.57
C ILE A 473 -10.83 9.58 2.79
N LYS A 474 -9.81 9.90 2.01
CA LYS A 474 -9.04 8.93 1.25
C LYS A 474 -7.92 8.36 2.10
N ALA A 475 -7.78 7.06 2.15
CA ALA A 475 -6.66 6.42 2.86
C ALA A 475 -5.29 7.00 2.45
N SER A 476 -5.16 7.40 1.19
CA SER A 476 -3.96 8.04 0.64
C SER A 476 -3.71 9.48 1.13
N THR A 477 -4.70 10.11 1.76
CA THR A 477 -4.56 11.43 2.37
C THR A 477 -4.27 11.37 3.87
N ILE A 478 -4.17 10.17 4.44
CA ILE A 478 -3.77 9.94 5.83
C ILE A 478 -2.26 9.72 5.87
N PHE A 479 -1.54 10.43 6.69
CA PHE A 479 -0.08 10.33 6.79
C PHE A 479 0.40 10.38 8.24
N PRO A 480 1.31 9.43 8.62
CA PRO A 480 1.85 9.36 9.97
C PRO A 480 2.75 10.56 10.27
N VAL A 481 2.85 10.87 11.54
CA VAL A 481 3.77 11.86 12.10
C VAL A 481 4.77 11.16 13.01
N ALA A 482 5.88 11.81 13.30
CA ALA A 482 6.79 11.33 14.33
C ALA A 482 6.09 11.39 15.70
N GLY A 483 5.95 10.23 16.37
CA GLY A 483 5.20 10.08 17.62
C GLY A 483 3.85 9.35 17.42
N ASP A 484 2.95 9.48 18.39
CA ASP A 484 1.70 8.71 18.45
C ASP A 484 0.53 9.43 17.74
N GLY A 485 0.75 9.93 16.53
CA GLY A 485 -0.26 10.68 15.81
C GLY A 485 -0.22 10.52 14.31
N PHE A 486 -1.22 11.09 13.65
CA PHE A 486 -1.27 11.21 12.21
C PHE A 486 -2.06 12.45 11.79
N TYR A 487 -1.81 12.88 10.54
CA TYR A 487 -2.63 13.89 9.89
C TYR A 487 -3.45 13.27 8.78
N PHE A 488 -4.57 13.86 8.46
CA PHE A 488 -5.27 13.57 7.23
C PHE A 488 -5.84 14.85 6.61
N LEU A 489 -5.99 14.78 5.30
CA LEU A 489 -6.59 15.84 4.52
C LEU A 489 -7.99 15.40 4.12
N ASN A 490 -8.97 16.17 4.49
CA ASN A 490 -10.30 16.04 3.95
C ASN A 490 -10.52 17.08 2.85
N THR A 491 -10.92 16.60 1.69
CA THR A 491 -11.22 17.44 0.52
C THR A 491 -12.72 17.43 0.26
N GLY A 492 -13.35 18.59 0.33
CA GLY A 492 -14.76 18.80 0.03
C GLY A 492 -14.94 20.00 -0.91
N ASP A 493 -16.17 20.40 -1.18
CA ASP A 493 -16.65 21.50 -2.06
C ASP A 493 -15.68 22.63 -2.43
N GLY A 494 -14.60 22.28 -3.15
CA GLY A 494 -13.63 23.24 -3.66
C GLY A 494 -12.49 23.61 -2.72
N GLY A 495 -12.31 22.88 -1.59
CA GLY A 495 -11.25 23.14 -0.64
C GLY A 495 -10.78 21.92 0.15
N PHE A 496 -9.98 22.14 1.18
CA PHE A 496 -9.55 21.10 2.11
C PHE A 496 -9.38 21.63 3.54
N VAL A 497 -9.45 20.72 4.49
CA VAL A 497 -9.09 20.92 5.90
C VAL A 497 -8.02 19.91 6.27
N VAL A 498 -7.07 20.32 7.09
CA VAL A 498 -6.08 19.43 7.71
C VAL A 498 -6.57 19.05 9.09
N PHE A 499 -6.61 17.77 9.36
CA PHE A 499 -6.91 17.24 10.69
C PHE A 499 -5.64 16.61 11.27
N GLY A 500 -5.37 16.91 12.53
CA GLY A 500 -4.35 16.24 13.32
C GLY A 500 -5.02 15.37 14.38
N VAL A 501 -4.64 14.09 14.45
CA VAL A 501 -5.10 13.14 15.45
C VAL A 501 -3.89 12.71 16.27
N LYS A 502 -3.92 12.94 17.57
CA LYS A 502 -2.81 12.60 18.48
C LYS A 502 -3.34 11.75 19.61
N GLY A 503 -2.64 10.69 19.95
CA GLY A 503 -2.87 9.94 21.19
C GLY A 503 -2.54 10.81 22.42
N ASP A 504 -3.29 10.62 23.50
CA ASP A 504 -3.02 11.31 24.78
C ASP A 504 -1.77 10.77 25.49
#